data_d1215e711f1f07353ac6a52b0a8291e1
#
_entry.id   d1215e711f1f07353ac6a52b0a8291e1
#
_cell.length_a   1.000
_cell.length_b   1.000
_cell.length_c   1.000
_cell.angle_alpha   90.00
_cell.angle_beta   90.00
_cell.angle_gamma   90.00
#
_symmetry.space_group_name_H-M   'P 1'
#
loop_
_entity.id
_entity.type
_entity.pdbx_description
1 polymer ?
#
loop_
_entity_poly.entity_id
_entity_poly.type
_entity_poly.pdbx_seq_one_letter_code
_entity_poly.pdbx_strand_id
1 'polypeptide(L)'
;MYIAGLVCVTIFLSNFLAAGPTVAIVQIAQDFFPGSGPSLGGSIAKVSYFFTTTALLQGMGNLIWMPIMIKFGRRPLYIFTFMLYTACAGWAGAPTSYGSVLAARILMGFANGAAECLAPLTISDIFFLHERGTIMA
;
A
#
# COMPACT_ATOMS: atom_id res chain seq x y z
N MET A 1 -13.44 8.44 -19.60
CA MET A 1 -12.31 9.26 -19.14
C MET A 1 -12.32 9.55 -17.64
N TYR A 2 -13.39 10.04 -17.04
CA TYR A 2 -13.43 10.35 -15.60
C TYR A 2 -13.06 9.17 -14.68
N ILE A 3 -13.55 7.98 -14.97
CA ILE A 3 -13.28 6.79 -14.14
C ILE A 3 -11.79 6.42 -14.17
N ALA A 4 -11.16 6.47 -15.34
CA ALA A 4 -9.72 6.20 -15.46
C ALA A 4 -8.89 7.24 -14.69
N GLY A 5 -9.26 8.53 -14.78
CA GLY A 5 -8.61 9.60 -14.00
C GLY A 5 -8.73 9.38 -12.48
N LEU A 6 -9.92 9.00 -12.00
CA LEU A 6 -10.14 8.69 -10.59
C LEU A 6 -9.30 7.49 -10.13
N VAL A 7 -9.22 6.44 -10.94
CA VAL A 7 -8.39 5.25 -10.64
C VAL A 7 -6.91 5.63 -10.57
N CYS A 8 -6.40 6.42 -11.52
CA CYS A 8 -5.02 6.89 -11.51
C CYS A 8 -4.70 7.75 -10.27
N VAL A 9 -5.58 8.69 -9.91
CA VAL A 9 -5.41 9.52 -8.71
C VAL A 9 -5.41 8.65 -7.44
N THR A 10 -6.27 7.66 -7.38
CA THR A 10 -6.35 6.76 -6.22
C THR A 10 -5.08 5.93 -6.07
N ILE A 11 -4.54 5.38 -7.16
CA ILE A 11 -3.27 4.62 -7.14
C ILE A 11 -2.13 5.55 -6.75
N PHE A 12 -2.07 6.74 -7.31
CA PHE A 12 -1.05 7.73 -6.99
C PHE A 12 -1.06 8.06 -5.49
N LEU A 13 -2.23 8.36 -4.92
CA LEU A 13 -2.37 8.64 -3.49
C LEU A 13 -1.98 7.44 -2.62
N SER A 14 -2.39 6.23 -2.99
CA SER A 14 -2.03 5.02 -2.25
C SER A 14 -0.51 4.78 -2.24
N ASN A 15 0.15 4.91 -3.39
CA ASN A 15 1.60 4.78 -3.48
C ASN A 15 2.33 5.91 -2.77
N PHE A 16 1.82 7.14 -2.85
CA PHE A 16 2.38 8.29 -2.14
C PHE A 16 2.34 8.10 -0.61
N LEU A 17 1.20 7.65 -0.08
CA LEU A 17 1.07 7.33 1.35
C LEU A 17 1.93 6.13 1.77
N ALA A 18 2.12 5.15 0.90
CA ALA A 18 3.00 4.01 1.17
C ALA A 18 4.46 4.44 1.20
N ALA A 19 4.89 5.33 0.29
CA ALA A 19 6.25 5.82 0.19
C ALA A 19 6.59 6.94 1.19
N GLY A 20 5.62 7.71 1.67
CA GLY A 20 5.83 8.86 2.55
C GLY A 20 6.79 8.59 3.72
N PRO A 21 6.61 7.53 4.50
CA PRO A 21 7.49 7.22 5.63
C PRO A 21 8.94 6.87 5.25
N THR A 22 9.25 6.58 3.98
CA THR A 22 10.65 6.34 3.57
C THR A 22 11.52 7.57 3.77
N VAL A 23 10.95 8.76 3.57
CA VAL A 23 11.66 10.03 3.77
C VAL A 23 11.93 10.28 5.25
N ALA A 24 11.02 9.84 6.13
CA ALA A 24 11.12 10.02 7.57
C ALA A 24 11.82 8.85 8.29
N ILE A 25 12.47 7.94 7.58
CA ILE A 25 13.05 6.70 8.14
C ILE A 25 14.04 6.98 9.29
N VAL A 26 14.85 8.04 9.16
CA VAL A 26 15.83 8.44 10.18
C VAL A 26 15.13 9.01 11.41
N GLN A 27 14.11 9.84 11.22
CA GLN A 27 13.34 10.42 12.32
C GLN A 27 12.58 9.33 13.09
N ILE A 28 11.94 8.40 12.38
CA ILE A 28 11.24 7.26 12.99
C ILE A 28 12.22 6.38 13.78
N ALA A 29 13.44 6.16 13.26
CA ALA A 29 14.46 5.40 13.97
C ALA A 29 14.91 6.09 15.26
N GLN A 30 15.01 7.40 15.29
CA GLN A 30 15.37 8.17 16.48
C GLN A 30 14.24 8.20 17.51
N ASP A 31 13.00 8.33 17.11
CA ASP A 31 11.84 8.38 18.01
C ASP A 31 11.59 7.06 18.72
N PHE A 32 11.72 5.93 18.01
CA PHE A 32 11.50 4.60 18.61
C PHE A 32 12.72 4.02 19.34
N PHE A 33 13.93 4.49 19.00
CA PHE A 33 15.18 4.02 19.62
C PHE A 33 16.06 5.20 20.08
N PRO A 34 15.56 6.03 21.03
CA PRO A 34 16.34 7.13 21.58
C PRO A 34 17.57 6.58 22.35
N GLY A 35 18.76 6.96 21.95
CA GLY A 35 20.01 6.53 22.61
C GLY A 35 20.95 5.63 21.82
N SER A 36 20.63 5.31 20.58
CA SER A 36 21.47 4.46 19.72
C SER A 36 22.53 5.27 18.97
N GLY A 37 23.39 6.03 19.67
CA GLY A 37 24.43 6.85 19.03
C GLY A 37 25.31 6.08 18.02
N PRO A 38 26.13 5.12 18.40
CA PRO A 38 26.97 4.37 17.46
C PRO A 38 26.24 3.27 16.69
N SER A 39 25.01 2.90 17.08
CA SER A 39 24.19 1.83 16.46
C SER A 39 23.06 2.33 15.56
N LEU A 40 23.12 3.57 15.07
CA LEU A 40 22.15 4.15 14.13
C LEU A 40 21.90 3.23 12.94
N GLY A 41 22.93 2.55 12.42
CA GLY A 41 22.80 1.59 11.33
C GLY A 41 21.88 0.41 11.67
N GLY A 42 21.93 -0.09 12.90
CA GLY A 42 21.04 -1.17 13.36
C GLY A 42 19.59 -0.71 13.52
N SER A 43 19.36 0.51 13.97
CA SER A 43 18.02 1.10 14.09
C SER A 43 17.41 1.38 12.72
N ILE A 44 18.18 1.91 11.78
CA ILE A 44 17.76 2.10 10.39
C ILE A 44 17.42 0.76 9.73
N ALA A 45 18.23 -0.27 9.95
CA ALA A 45 17.94 -1.61 9.44
C ALA A 45 16.60 -2.14 9.95
N LYS A 46 16.28 -1.99 11.25
CA LYS A 46 14.99 -2.38 11.82
C LYS A 46 13.81 -1.63 11.20
N VAL A 47 13.97 -0.34 10.95
CA VAL A 47 12.93 0.46 10.29
C VAL A 47 12.78 0.08 8.82
N SER A 48 13.87 -0.32 8.13
CA SER A 48 13.81 -0.83 6.75
C SER A 48 12.95 -2.08 6.62
N TYR A 49 12.83 -2.90 7.67
CA TYR A 49 11.92 -4.05 7.67
C TYR A 49 10.45 -3.64 7.50
N PHE A 50 10.03 -2.45 7.91
CA PHE A 50 8.67 -1.95 7.65
C PHE A 50 8.37 -1.93 6.15
N PHE A 51 9.31 -1.46 5.35
CA PHE A 51 9.14 -1.34 3.90
C PHE A 51 9.17 -2.70 3.23
N THR A 52 10.15 -3.52 3.59
CA THR A 52 10.30 -4.87 3.04
C THR A 52 9.07 -5.72 3.33
N THR A 53 8.55 -5.66 4.56
CA THR A 53 7.38 -6.42 4.97
C THR A 53 6.11 -5.93 4.27
N THR A 54 5.95 -4.61 4.13
CA THR A 54 4.81 -4.03 3.41
C THR A 54 4.81 -4.46 1.94
N ALA A 55 5.96 -4.37 1.25
CA ALA A 55 6.11 -4.77 -0.14
C ALA A 55 5.89 -6.28 -0.35
N LEU A 56 6.39 -7.10 0.55
CA LEU A 56 6.22 -8.56 0.50
C LEU A 56 4.74 -8.95 0.65
N LEU A 57 4.03 -8.36 1.62
CA LEU A 57 2.61 -8.63 1.80
C LEU A 57 1.74 -8.05 0.69
N GLN A 58 2.14 -6.94 0.08
CA GLN A 58 1.51 -6.40 -1.12
C GLN A 58 1.57 -7.41 -2.27
N GLY A 59 2.74 -8.01 -2.53
CA GLY A 59 2.90 -9.05 -3.54
C GLY A 59 2.09 -10.33 -3.23
N MET A 60 2.13 -10.80 -1.99
CA MET A 60 1.30 -11.95 -1.57
C MET A 60 -0.19 -11.64 -1.61
N GLY A 61 -0.59 -10.42 -1.26
CA GLY A 61 -1.96 -9.94 -1.34
C GLY A 61 -2.51 -10.06 -2.76
N ASN A 62 -1.73 -9.74 -3.78
CA ASN A 62 -2.13 -9.84 -5.18
C ASN A 62 -2.60 -11.26 -5.55
N LEU A 63 -1.92 -12.29 -5.08
CA LEU A 63 -2.29 -13.68 -5.33
C LEU A 63 -3.64 -14.06 -4.71
N ILE A 64 -3.96 -13.49 -3.56
CA ILE A 64 -5.22 -13.77 -2.84
C ILE A 64 -6.37 -12.92 -3.43
N TRP A 65 -6.10 -11.67 -3.76
CA TRP A 65 -7.13 -10.76 -4.26
C TRP A 65 -7.61 -11.08 -5.66
N MET A 66 -6.74 -11.61 -6.54
CA MET A 66 -7.10 -12.02 -7.91
C MET A 66 -8.29 -13.00 -7.94
N PRO A 67 -8.25 -14.17 -7.29
CA PRO A 67 -9.39 -15.11 -7.31
C PRO A 67 -10.64 -14.56 -6.62
N ILE A 68 -10.49 -13.74 -5.58
CA ILE A 68 -11.61 -13.12 -4.89
C ILE A 68 -12.35 -12.15 -5.82
N MET A 69 -11.60 -11.38 -6.61
CA MET A 69 -12.13 -10.45 -7.59
C MET A 69 -12.96 -11.13 -8.68
N ILE A 70 -12.50 -12.28 -9.16
CA ILE A 70 -13.20 -13.05 -10.19
C ILE A 70 -14.51 -13.61 -9.62
N LYS A 71 -14.54 -14.00 -8.34
CA LYS A 71 -15.70 -14.62 -7.71
C LYS A 71 -16.77 -13.64 -7.24
N PHE A 72 -16.38 -12.54 -6.61
CA PHE A 72 -17.30 -11.58 -5.97
C PHE A 72 -17.55 -10.32 -6.80
N GLY A 73 -16.80 -10.13 -7.85
CA GLY A 73 -16.89 -8.92 -8.67
C GLY A 73 -16.04 -7.77 -8.12
N ARG A 74 -15.95 -6.69 -8.90
CA ARG A 74 -15.01 -5.59 -8.65
C ARG A 74 -15.53 -4.54 -7.67
N ARG A 75 -16.82 -4.19 -7.77
CA ARG A 75 -17.42 -3.09 -6.99
C ARG A 75 -17.33 -3.30 -5.47
N PRO A 76 -17.77 -4.43 -4.90
CA PRO A 76 -17.69 -4.63 -3.45
C PRO A 76 -16.24 -4.71 -2.98
N LEU A 77 -15.34 -5.21 -3.82
CA LEU A 77 -13.94 -5.35 -3.48
C LEU A 77 -13.24 -3.99 -3.36
N TYR A 78 -13.52 -3.03 -4.27
CA TYR A 78 -13.02 -1.67 -4.15
C TYR A 78 -13.42 -1.04 -2.81
N ILE A 79 -14.70 -1.11 -2.46
CA ILE A 79 -15.19 -0.51 -1.21
C ILE A 79 -14.51 -1.14 -0.01
N PHE A 80 -14.44 -2.48 0.02
CA PHE A 80 -13.83 -3.21 1.13
C PHE A 80 -12.34 -2.90 1.32
N THR A 81 -11.57 -2.91 0.23
CA THR A 81 -10.12 -2.68 0.29
C THR A 81 -9.78 -1.23 0.65
N PHE A 82 -10.55 -0.25 0.16
CA PHE A 82 -10.36 1.15 0.54
C PHE A 82 -10.75 1.42 1.99
N MET A 83 -11.84 0.84 2.49
CA MET A 83 -12.20 0.94 3.90
C MET A 83 -11.11 0.32 4.78
N LEU A 84 -10.62 -0.87 4.42
CA LEU A 84 -9.54 -1.54 5.15
C LEU A 84 -8.26 -0.69 5.15
N TYR A 85 -7.87 -0.17 3.99
CA TYR A 85 -6.69 0.69 3.86
C TYR A 85 -6.79 1.96 4.72
N THR A 86 -7.94 2.65 4.66
CA THR A 86 -8.18 3.87 5.44
C THR A 86 -8.17 3.61 6.94
N ALA A 87 -8.78 2.51 7.39
CA ALA A 87 -8.78 2.11 8.80
C ALA A 87 -7.35 1.82 9.30
N CYS A 88 -6.56 1.08 8.51
CA CYS A 88 -5.17 0.79 8.84
C CYS A 88 -4.28 2.04 8.81
N ALA A 89 -4.54 2.98 7.89
CA ALA A 89 -3.82 4.25 7.83
C ALA A 89 -4.11 5.11 9.08
N GLY A 90 -5.37 5.17 9.51
CA GLY A 90 -5.74 5.83 10.76
C GLY A 90 -5.07 5.20 11.98
N TRP A 91 -5.01 3.87 12.03
CA TRP A 91 -4.31 3.16 13.11
C TRP A 91 -2.79 3.43 13.10
N ALA A 92 -2.18 3.47 11.93
CA ALA A 92 -0.76 3.81 11.78
C ALA A 92 -0.42 5.25 12.20
N GLY A 93 -1.40 6.16 12.18
CA GLY A 93 -1.25 7.54 12.61
C GLY A 93 -1.26 7.76 14.14
N ALA A 94 -1.67 6.76 14.93
CA ALA A 94 -1.69 6.80 16.39
C ALA A 94 -0.75 5.73 17.00
N PRO A 95 0.57 5.83 16.81
CA PRO A 95 1.50 4.79 17.21
C PRO A 95 1.70 4.81 18.74
N THR A 96 1.35 3.71 19.39
CA THR A 96 1.67 3.49 20.81
C THR A 96 2.92 2.64 21.00
N SER A 97 3.29 1.81 20.00
CA SER A 97 4.47 0.97 20.07
C SER A 97 4.94 0.55 18.66
N TYR A 98 6.23 0.17 18.57
CA TYR A 98 6.84 -0.33 17.33
C TYR A 98 6.04 -1.49 16.70
N GLY A 99 5.59 -2.45 17.52
CA GLY A 99 4.81 -3.60 17.03
C GLY A 99 3.45 -3.20 16.46
N SER A 100 2.79 -2.19 17.02
CA SER A 100 1.51 -1.65 16.53
C SER A 100 1.67 -1.03 15.13
N VAL A 101 2.72 -0.23 14.94
CA VAL A 101 3.02 0.37 13.63
C VAL A 101 3.35 -0.71 12.59
N LEU A 102 4.12 -1.72 12.96
CA LEU A 102 4.46 -2.82 12.08
C LEU A 102 3.21 -3.59 11.63
N ALA A 103 2.31 -3.93 12.57
CA ALA A 103 1.06 -4.62 12.25
C ALA A 103 0.16 -3.79 11.32
N ALA A 104 0.01 -2.50 11.58
CA ALA A 104 -0.76 -1.60 10.71
C ALA A 104 -0.15 -1.54 9.29
N ARG A 105 1.17 -1.49 9.17
CA ARG A 105 1.88 -1.49 7.88
C ARG A 105 1.70 -2.80 7.10
N ILE A 106 1.71 -3.93 7.77
CA ILE A 106 1.45 -5.24 7.19
C ILE A 106 0.05 -5.26 6.54
N LEU A 107 -0.97 -4.83 7.30
CA LEU A 107 -2.35 -4.78 6.82
C LEU A 107 -2.54 -3.75 5.69
N MET A 108 -1.89 -2.60 5.77
CA MET A 108 -1.89 -1.61 4.68
C MET A 108 -1.29 -2.18 3.39
N GLY A 109 -0.15 -2.88 3.48
CA GLY A 109 0.48 -3.53 2.33
C GLY A 109 -0.45 -4.55 1.67
N PHE A 110 -1.10 -5.39 2.48
CA PHE A 110 -2.07 -6.37 2.00
C PHE A 110 -3.28 -5.72 1.30
N ALA A 111 -3.83 -4.64 1.86
CA ALA A 111 -4.94 -3.91 1.26
C ALA A 111 -4.51 -3.18 -0.03
N ASN A 112 -3.30 -2.61 -0.06
CA ASN A 112 -2.78 -1.91 -1.24
C ASN A 112 -2.55 -2.86 -2.43
N GLY A 113 -2.19 -4.11 -2.18
CA GLY A 113 -2.08 -5.14 -3.22
C GLY A 113 -3.35 -5.27 -4.06
N ALA A 114 -4.53 -5.19 -3.44
CA ALA A 114 -5.80 -5.20 -4.17
C ALA A 114 -5.94 -4.02 -5.13
N ALA A 115 -5.55 -2.81 -4.73
CA ALA A 115 -5.65 -1.62 -5.57
C ALA A 115 -4.78 -1.73 -6.83
N GLU A 116 -3.58 -2.29 -6.70
CA GLU A 116 -2.68 -2.51 -7.84
C GLU A 116 -3.23 -3.52 -8.85
N CYS A 117 -3.90 -4.58 -8.40
CA CYS A 117 -4.55 -5.54 -9.29
C CYS A 117 -5.81 -4.98 -9.95
N LEU A 118 -6.62 -4.23 -9.19
CA LEU A 118 -7.91 -3.71 -9.66
C LEU A 118 -7.74 -2.65 -10.74
N ALA A 119 -6.70 -1.83 -10.66
CA ALA A 119 -6.48 -0.72 -11.55
C ALA A 119 -6.26 -1.12 -13.02
N PRO A 120 -5.26 -1.95 -13.36
CA PRO A 120 -5.03 -2.35 -14.74
C PRO A 120 -6.20 -3.17 -15.30
N LEU A 121 -6.85 -3.98 -14.47
CA LEU A 121 -8.05 -4.71 -14.85
C LEU A 121 -9.22 -3.79 -15.19
N THR A 122 -9.43 -2.74 -14.42
CA THR A 122 -10.51 -1.76 -14.68
C THR A 122 -10.21 -0.98 -15.96
N ILE A 123 -8.97 -0.57 -16.18
CA ILE A 123 -8.55 0.09 -17.43
C ILE A 123 -8.75 -0.83 -18.63
N SER A 124 -8.37 -2.11 -18.50
CA SER A 124 -8.53 -3.09 -19.57
C SER A 124 -9.98 -3.36 -19.98
N ASP A 125 -10.94 -3.10 -19.11
CA ASP A 125 -12.37 -3.27 -19.42
C ASP A 125 -13.02 -2.02 -20.02
N ILE A 126 -12.50 -0.84 -19.66
CA ILE A 126 -13.09 0.44 -20.10
C ILE A 126 -12.59 0.81 -21.50
N PHE A 127 -11.36 0.45 -21.84
CA PHE A 127 -10.73 0.86 -23.09
C PHE A 127 -10.61 -0.26 -24.10
N PHE A 128 -10.77 0.08 -25.39
CA PHE A 128 -10.58 -0.85 -26.51
C PHE A 128 -9.13 -1.30 -26.63
N LEU A 129 -8.92 -2.46 -27.24
CA LEU A 129 -7.60 -3.10 -27.35
C LEU A 129 -6.50 -2.18 -27.94
N HIS A 130 -6.87 -1.34 -28.90
CA HIS A 130 -5.93 -0.43 -29.59
C HIS A 130 -5.53 0.80 -28.73
N GLU A 131 -6.35 1.17 -27.74
CA GLU A 131 -6.08 2.33 -26.87
C GLU A 131 -5.34 1.92 -25.59
N ARG A 132 -5.41 0.65 -25.18
CA ARG A 132 -4.80 0.15 -23.95
C ARG A 132 -3.30 0.41 -23.86
N GLY A 133 -2.57 0.22 -24.98
CA GLY A 133 -1.13 0.42 -25.02
C GLY A 133 -0.71 1.86 -24.70
N THR A 134 -1.48 2.83 -25.16
CA THR A 134 -1.18 4.26 -24.93
C THR A 134 -1.53 4.73 -23.52
N ILE A 135 -2.49 4.08 -22.86
CA ILE A 135 -2.97 4.50 -21.53
C ILE A 135 -2.24 3.76 -20.41
N MET A 136 -1.73 2.55 -20.68
CA MET A 136 -0.94 1.78 -19.70
C MET A 136 0.56 2.11 -19.74
N ALA A 137 1.06 2.76 -20.79
CA ALA A 137 2.45 3.23 -20.89
C ALA A 137 2.66 4.54 -20.15
#